data_ead00eb740084d143130e198122ecf13
#
_entry.id   ead00eb740084d143130e198122ecf13
#
_cell.length_a   1.000
_cell.length_b   1.000
_cell.length_c   1.000
_cell.angle_alpha   90.00
_cell.angle_beta   90.00
_cell.angle_gamma   90.00
#
_symmetry.space_group_name_H-M   'P 1'
#
loop_
_entity.id
_entity.type
_entity.pdbx_description
1 polymer ?
#
loop_
_entity_poly.entity_id
_entity_poly.type
_entity_poly.pdbx_seq_one_letter_code
_entity_poly.pdbx_strand_id
1 'polypeptide(L)'
;PAMKAFHDAGVRTTCFISPIFPGITDLPSIIRRAKDQCNLVWLENLNLRGGYKQVILDYIAQKHPALVPLYDAIYHKCDRGYWAELDSQMRLFCQQEGLLYVRDDDSIKRPFDEPPIVVNYFFHEEIIPSAKKANG
;
A
#
# COMPACT_ATOMS: atom_id res chain seq x y z
N PRO A 1 -10.02 -20.29 -0.73
CA PRO A 1 -9.09 -19.68 -1.64
C PRO A 1 -7.70 -20.29 -1.61
N ALA A 2 -6.97 -20.17 -2.71
CA ALA A 2 -5.66 -20.80 -2.86
C ALA A 2 -4.64 -20.28 -1.84
N MET A 3 -4.64 -18.98 -1.54
CA MET A 3 -3.70 -18.40 -0.60
C MET A 3 -3.80 -19.05 0.78
N LYS A 4 -5.03 -19.21 1.26
CA LYS A 4 -5.24 -19.86 2.57
C LYS A 4 -4.77 -21.30 2.57
N ALA A 5 -5.06 -22.03 1.49
CA ALA A 5 -4.66 -23.43 1.39
C ALA A 5 -3.15 -23.60 1.43
N PHE A 6 -2.40 -22.76 0.73
CA PHE A 6 -0.95 -22.79 0.76
C PHE A 6 -0.41 -22.40 2.14
N HIS A 7 -0.99 -21.38 2.74
CA HIS A 7 -0.58 -20.95 4.07
C HIS A 7 -0.80 -22.04 5.10
N ASP A 8 -1.97 -22.68 5.09
CA ASP A 8 -2.30 -23.76 6.02
C ASP A 8 -1.40 -24.98 5.82
N ALA A 9 -0.89 -25.17 4.60
CA ALA A 9 0.03 -26.26 4.28
C ALA A 9 1.49 -25.94 4.65
N GLY A 10 1.75 -24.79 5.26
CA GLY A 10 3.10 -24.40 5.68
C GLY A 10 3.90 -23.67 4.62
N VAL A 11 3.30 -23.33 3.48
CA VAL A 11 3.95 -22.57 2.43
C VAL A 11 3.89 -21.08 2.78
N ARG A 12 5.03 -20.40 2.69
CA ARG A 12 5.07 -18.95 2.93
C ARG A 12 4.30 -18.23 1.83
N THR A 13 3.38 -17.38 2.24
CA THR A 13 2.49 -16.68 1.32
C THR A 13 2.53 -15.19 1.55
N THR A 14 2.44 -14.43 0.46
CA THR A 14 2.41 -12.96 0.51
C THR A 14 1.15 -12.47 -0.16
N CYS A 15 0.44 -11.57 0.51
CA CYS A 15 -0.70 -10.87 -0.06
C CYS A 15 -0.25 -9.49 -0.52
N PHE A 16 -0.26 -9.27 -1.83
CA PHE A 16 0.06 -7.97 -2.40
C PHE A 16 -1.21 -7.14 -2.53
N ILE A 17 -1.24 -6.00 -1.87
CA ILE A 17 -2.31 -5.01 -2.05
C ILE A 17 -1.70 -3.90 -2.90
N SER A 18 -1.81 -4.06 -4.20
CA SER A 18 -1.22 -3.15 -5.16
C SER A 18 -2.06 -3.12 -6.43
N PRO A 19 -2.40 -1.95 -6.93
CA PRO A 19 -2.16 -0.64 -6.31
C PRO A 19 -3.24 -0.26 -5.30
N ILE A 20 -2.86 0.59 -4.35
CA ILE A 20 -3.82 1.19 -3.42
C ILE A 20 -4.39 2.44 -4.08
N PHE A 21 -5.71 2.47 -4.27
CA PHE A 21 -6.40 3.62 -4.86
C PHE A 21 -6.81 4.58 -3.74
N PRO A 22 -6.26 5.81 -3.72
CA PRO A 22 -6.61 6.79 -2.68
C PRO A 22 -8.12 6.98 -2.55
N GLY A 23 -8.60 6.91 -1.31
CA GLY A 23 -10.02 7.11 -1.00
C GLY A 23 -10.94 5.97 -1.39
N ILE A 24 -10.44 4.92 -2.04
CA ILE A 24 -11.25 3.80 -2.52
C ILE A 24 -10.86 2.50 -1.84
N THR A 25 -9.57 2.18 -1.78
CA THR A 25 -9.10 0.92 -1.21
C THR A 25 -9.25 0.92 0.30
N ASP A 26 -10.00 -0.04 0.82
CA ASP A 26 -10.25 -0.20 2.26
C ASP A 26 -9.24 -1.19 2.83
N LEU A 27 -8.06 -0.68 3.22
CA LEU A 27 -6.97 -1.50 3.72
C LEU A 27 -7.32 -2.27 4.98
N PRO A 28 -7.95 -1.66 6.01
CA PRO A 28 -8.29 -2.40 7.22
C PRO A 28 -9.12 -3.65 6.94
N SER A 29 -10.13 -3.55 6.11
CA SER A 29 -10.99 -4.69 5.77
C SER A 29 -10.22 -5.78 5.04
N ILE A 30 -9.36 -5.39 4.09
CA ILE A 30 -8.58 -6.34 3.31
C ILE A 30 -7.58 -7.07 4.21
N ILE A 31 -6.89 -6.34 5.08
CA ILE A 31 -5.89 -6.92 5.98
C ILE A 31 -6.55 -7.86 6.98
N ARG A 32 -7.70 -7.50 7.52
CA ARG A 32 -8.43 -8.38 8.45
C ARG A 32 -8.80 -9.71 7.81
N ARG A 33 -9.13 -9.70 6.51
CA ARG A 33 -9.43 -10.93 5.78
C ARG A 33 -8.18 -11.73 5.46
N ALA A 34 -7.07 -11.05 5.17
CA ALA A 34 -5.86 -11.69 4.68
C ALA A 34 -4.95 -12.20 5.78
N LYS A 35 -5.01 -11.62 6.98
CA LYS A 35 -4.02 -11.87 8.03
C LYS A 35 -3.90 -13.35 8.44
N ASP A 36 -4.98 -14.11 8.33
CA ASP A 36 -4.98 -15.53 8.67
C ASP A 36 -4.62 -16.42 7.49
N GLN A 37 -4.35 -15.84 6.33
CA GLN A 37 -4.12 -16.56 5.09
C GLN A 37 -2.73 -16.36 4.52
N CYS A 38 -1.90 -15.53 5.15
CA CYS A 38 -0.59 -15.20 4.62
C CYS A 38 0.39 -14.87 5.75
N ASN A 39 1.66 -14.84 5.37
CA ASN A 39 2.75 -14.48 6.30
C ASN A 39 3.16 -13.02 6.14
N LEU A 40 2.90 -12.44 4.98
CA LEU A 40 3.29 -11.08 4.68
C LEU A 40 2.19 -10.38 3.89
N VAL A 41 1.91 -9.13 4.25
CA VAL A 41 1.02 -8.26 3.49
C VAL A 41 1.86 -7.09 2.97
N TRP A 42 1.88 -6.90 1.66
CA TRP A 42 2.69 -5.87 1.01
C TRP A 42 1.80 -4.78 0.47
N LEU A 43 2.05 -3.55 0.89
CA LEU A 43 1.22 -2.39 0.53
C LEU A 43 1.98 -1.48 -0.43
N GLU A 44 1.46 -1.31 -1.64
CA GLU A 44 2.02 -0.38 -2.62
C GLU A 44 0.98 0.66 -3.03
N ASN A 45 1.40 1.91 -3.07
CA ASN A 45 0.52 2.99 -3.51
C ASN A 45 0.35 2.99 -5.03
N LEU A 46 -0.80 3.49 -5.49
CA LEU A 46 -1.03 3.71 -6.90
C LEU A 46 -0.09 4.79 -7.41
N ASN A 47 0.67 4.45 -8.44
CA ASN A 47 1.65 5.34 -9.03
C ASN A 47 1.28 5.56 -10.50
N LEU A 48 0.84 6.77 -10.83
CA LEU A 48 0.33 7.08 -12.16
C LEU A 48 1.44 7.59 -13.06
N ARG A 49 1.81 6.78 -14.04
CA ARG A 49 2.84 7.09 -15.01
C ARG A 49 2.38 6.76 -16.42
N GLY A 50 3.00 7.43 -17.39
CA GLY A 50 2.80 7.12 -18.80
C GLY A 50 1.39 7.35 -19.28
N GLY A 51 1.02 6.64 -20.33
CA GLY A 51 -0.24 6.86 -21.03
C GLY A 51 -1.48 6.47 -20.26
N TYR A 52 -1.37 5.58 -19.29
CA TYR A 52 -2.56 5.17 -18.53
C TYR A 52 -2.99 6.18 -17.47
N LYS A 53 -2.16 7.17 -17.15
CA LYS A 53 -2.47 8.19 -16.14
C LYS A 53 -3.80 8.87 -16.44
N GLN A 54 -3.97 9.35 -17.66
CA GLN A 54 -5.19 10.07 -18.03
C GLN A 54 -6.41 9.14 -17.98
N VAL A 55 -6.25 7.89 -18.36
CA VAL A 55 -7.34 6.90 -18.30
C VAL A 55 -7.83 6.73 -16.86
N ILE A 56 -6.93 6.60 -15.92
CA ILE A 56 -7.29 6.46 -14.50
C ILE A 56 -7.94 7.73 -13.99
N LEU A 57 -7.38 8.89 -14.29
CA LEU A 57 -7.95 10.17 -13.82
C LEU A 57 -9.34 10.40 -14.41
N ASP A 58 -9.56 10.03 -15.67
CA ASP A 58 -10.89 10.13 -16.29
C ASP A 58 -11.89 9.19 -15.61
N TYR A 59 -11.44 7.98 -15.26
CA TYR A 59 -12.29 7.03 -14.52
C TYR A 59 -12.71 7.62 -13.17
N ILE A 60 -11.75 8.21 -12.43
CA ILE A 60 -12.05 8.82 -11.15
C ILE A 60 -13.05 9.97 -11.30
N ALA A 61 -12.85 10.80 -12.31
CA ALA A 61 -13.78 11.93 -12.56
C ALA A 61 -15.18 11.45 -12.87
N GLN A 62 -15.30 10.32 -13.58
CA GLN A 62 -16.59 9.78 -13.98
C GLN A 62 -17.28 9.02 -12.85
N LYS A 63 -16.55 8.17 -12.14
CA LYS A 63 -17.12 7.25 -11.15
C LYS A 63 -17.03 7.75 -9.72
N HIS A 64 -16.04 8.59 -9.42
CA HIS A 64 -15.80 9.08 -8.06
C HIS A 64 -15.48 10.58 -8.09
N PRO A 65 -16.41 11.41 -8.59
CA PRO A 65 -16.11 12.85 -8.77
C PRO A 65 -15.70 13.56 -7.48
N ALA A 66 -16.17 13.10 -6.34
CA ALA A 66 -15.79 13.70 -5.05
C ALA A 66 -14.31 13.51 -4.73
N LEU A 67 -13.65 12.55 -5.37
CA LEU A 67 -12.23 12.28 -5.16
C LEU A 67 -11.32 13.04 -6.11
N VAL A 68 -11.86 13.75 -7.09
CA VAL A 68 -11.06 14.48 -8.05
C VAL A 68 -10.06 15.45 -7.38
N PRO A 69 -10.47 16.27 -6.38
CA PRO A 69 -9.49 17.14 -5.71
C PRO A 69 -8.36 16.37 -5.03
N LEU A 70 -8.67 15.21 -4.42
CA LEU A 70 -7.66 14.38 -3.78
C LEU A 70 -6.65 13.85 -4.79
N TYR A 71 -7.13 13.31 -5.91
CA TYR A 71 -6.25 12.78 -6.95
C TYR A 71 -5.42 13.88 -7.61
N ASP A 72 -6.00 15.06 -7.78
CA ASP A 72 -5.27 16.20 -8.29
C ASP A 72 -4.12 16.60 -7.36
N ALA A 73 -4.39 16.65 -6.05
CA ALA A 73 -3.36 16.98 -5.06
C ALA A 73 -2.22 15.95 -5.08
N ILE A 74 -2.56 14.67 -5.13
CA ILE A 74 -1.55 13.61 -5.08
C ILE A 74 -0.74 13.54 -6.38
N TYR A 75 -1.42 13.55 -7.53
CA TYR A 75 -0.80 13.17 -8.79
C TYR A 75 -0.39 14.35 -9.67
N HIS A 76 -0.95 15.52 -9.45
CA HIS A 76 -0.53 16.74 -10.18
C HIS A 76 0.32 17.67 -9.32
N LYS A 77 -0.02 17.78 -8.04
CA LYS A 77 0.68 18.69 -7.12
C LYS A 77 1.71 17.97 -6.26
N CYS A 78 1.83 16.66 -6.40
CA CYS A 78 2.78 15.84 -5.66
C CYS A 78 2.65 15.97 -4.14
N ASP A 79 1.42 16.12 -3.66
CA ASP A 79 1.13 16.20 -2.24
C ASP A 79 1.22 14.82 -1.62
N ARG A 80 2.12 14.67 -0.67
CA ARG A 80 2.34 13.41 0.02
C ARG A 80 1.51 13.25 1.30
N GLY A 81 0.70 14.24 1.62
CA GLY A 81 -0.07 14.23 2.86
C GLY A 81 -0.98 13.03 2.99
N TYR A 82 -1.63 12.63 1.90
CA TYR A 82 -2.50 11.46 1.93
C TYR A 82 -1.75 10.18 2.33
N TRP A 83 -0.59 9.95 1.73
CA TRP A 83 0.20 8.74 2.01
C TRP A 83 0.79 8.77 3.42
N ALA A 84 1.21 9.94 3.88
CA ALA A 84 1.73 10.09 5.25
C ALA A 84 0.63 9.80 6.27
N GLU A 85 -0.58 10.29 6.03
CA GLU A 85 -1.72 10.03 6.89
C GLU A 85 -2.11 8.55 6.87
N LEU A 86 -2.11 7.95 5.68
CA LEU A 86 -2.41 6.53 5.55
C LEU A 86 -1.38 5.67 6.28
N ASP A 87 -0.11 6.04 6.20
CA ASP A 87 0.96 5.34 6.93
C ASP A 87 0.69 5.39 8.44
N SER A 88 0.34 6.56 8.95
CA SER A 88 0.02 6.71 10.38
C SER A 88 -1.19 5.87 10.78
N GLN A 89 -2.23 5.88 9.96
CA GLN A 89 -3.44 5.10 10.21
C GLN A 89 -3.15 3.59 10.19
N MET A 90 -2.32 3.15 9.26
CA MET A 90 -1.97 1.73 9.15
C MET A 90 -1.09 1.28 10.30
N ARG A 91 -0.19 2.13 10.76
CA ARG A 91 0.65 1.84 11.93
C ARG A 91 -0.22 1.60 13.16
N LEU A 92 -1.18 2.49 13.39
CA LEU A 92 -2.10 2.36 14.52
C LEU A 92 -2.99 1.13 14.38
N PHE A 93 -3.53 0.90 13.18
CA PHE A 93 -4.37 -0.25 12.89
C PHE A 93 -3.63 -1.57 13.16
N CYS A 94 -2.40 -1.70 12.67
CA CYS A 94 -1.61 -2.90 12.87
C CYS A 94 -1.29 -3.12 14.34
N GLN A 95 -1.01 -2.05 15.07
CA GLN A 95 -0.79 -2.14 16.51
C GLN A 95 -2.02 -2.68 17.22
N GLN A 96 -3.21 -2.22 16.85
CA GLN A 96 -4.46 -2.69 17.43
C GLN A 96 -4.78 -4.14 17.08
N GLU A 97 -4.38 -4.58 15.88
CA GLU A 97 -4.63 -5.95 15.42
C GLU A 97 -3.52 -6.94 15.80
N GLY A 98 -2.49 -6.47 16.49
CA GLY A 98 -1.37 -7.31 16.87
C GLY A 98 -0.46 -7.71 15.72
N LEU A 99 -0.39 -6.90 14.69
CA LEU A 99 0.43 -7.14 13.51
C LEU A 99 1.69 -6.28 13.54
N LEU A 100 2.78 -6.81 13.00
CA LEU A 100 4.02 -6.05 12.88
C LEU A 100 3.94 -5.19 11.62
N TYR A 101 4.22 -3.90 11.75
CA TYR A 101 4.20 -2.94 10.65
C TYR A 101 5.60 -2.40 10.43
N VAL A 102 6.16 -2.63 9.25
CA VAL A 102 7.54 -2.26 8.93
C VAL A 102 7.63 -1.56 7.58
N ARG A 103 8.75 -0.89 7.35
CA ARG A 103 9.06 -0.32 6.05
C ARG A 103 9.66 -1.39 5.16
N ASP A 104 9.59 -1.16 3.84
CA ASP A 104 10.03 -2.16 2.86
C ASP A 104 11.48 -2.59 3.02
N ASP A 105 12.36 -1.65 3.37
CA ASP A 105 13.78 -1.97 3.55
C ASP A 105 14.04 -2.86 4.76
N ASP A 106 13.17 -2.80 5.76
CA ASP A 106 13.29 -3.65 6.95
C ASP A 106 12.78 -5.06 6.71
N SER A 107 11.79 -5.22 5.83
CA SER A 107 11.17 -6.52 5.61
C SER A 107 12.15 -7.56 5.07
N ILE A 108 13.16 -7.13 4.32
CA ILE A 108 14.14 -8.00 3.70
C ILE A 108 14.97 -8.75 4.76
N LYS A 109 15.14 -8.14 5.92
CA LYS A 109 15.98 -8.67 6.99
C LYS A 109 15.22 -9.54 7.99
N ARG A 110 13.90 -9.72 7.79
CA ARG A 110 13.07 -10.43 8.73
C ARG A 110 12.53 -11.71 8.12
N PRO A 111 12.47 -12.81 8.90
CA PRO A 111 11.79 -14.02 8.45
C PRO A 111 10.28 -13.79 8.42
N PHE A 112 9.57 -14.65 7.72
CA PHE A 112 8.11 -14.64 7.72
C PHE A 112 7.61 -15.31 8.97
N ASP A 113 7.33 -14.52 9.98
CA ASP A 113 6.89 -15.01 11.29
C ASP A 113 5.39 -14.78 11.49
N GLU A 114 4.86 -15.41 12.52
CA GLU A 114 3.53 -15.10 13.04
C GLU A 114 3.64 -14.05 14.15
N PRO A 115 2.77 -13.04 14.22
CA PRO A 115 1.71 -12.73 13.26
C PRO A 115 2.25 -12.19 11.94
N PRO A 116 1.39 -12.07 10.90
CA PRO A 116 1.84 -11.55 9.61
C PRO A 116 2.50 -10.18 9.73
N ILE A 117 3.48 -9.96 8.88
CA ILE A 117 4.17 -8.68 8.78
C ILE A 117 3.50 -7.85 7.69
N VAL A 118 3.14 -6.63 8.03
CA VAL A 118 2.59 -5.66 7.07
C VAL A 118 3.71 -4.73 6.64
N VAL A 119 4.01 -4.74 5.35
CA VAL A 119 5.12 -3.96 4.80
C VAL A 119 4.59 -2.74 4.08
N ASN A 120 5.07 -1.58 4.51
CA ASN A 120 4.76 -0.30 3.89
C ASN A 120 5.76 -0.02 2.77
N TYR A 121 5.28 -0.07 1.52
CA TYR A 121 6.05 0.30 0.34
C TYR A 121 5.56 1.62 -0.25
N PHE A 122 4.99 2.48 0.58
CA PHE A 122 4.52 3.79 0.15
C PHE A 122 5.71 4.67 -0.19
N PHE A 123 5.55 5.53 -1.17
CA PHE A 123 6.54 6.55 -1.54
C PHE A 123 7.84 6.03 -2.13
N HIS A 124 7.95 4.72 -2.37
CA HIS A 124 9.19 4.18 -2.92
C HIS A 124 9.61 4.94 -4.18
N GLU A 125 8.68 5.13 -5.10
CA GLU A 125 8.94 5.82 -6.36
C GLU A 125 9.20 7.31 -6.20
N GLU A 126 8.76 7.88 -5.10
CA GLU A 126 8.91 9.31 -4.84
C GLU A 126 10.19 9.61 -4.09
N ILE A 127 10.58 8.73 -3.20
CA ILE A 127 11.79 8.90 -2.40
C ILE A 127 13.03 8.91 -3.30
N ILE A 128 13.13 7.96 -4.23
CA ILE A 128 14.30 7.85 -5.11
C ILE A 128 14.46 9.06 -6.01
N PRO A 129 13.43 9.51 -6.75
CA PRO A 129 13.56 10.72 -7.56
C PRO A 129 13.89 11.97 -6.75
N SER A 130 13.32 12.11 -5.56
CA SER A 130 13.60 13.23 -4.68
C SER A 130 15.07 13.24 -4.25
N ALA A 131 15.62 12.09 -3.89
CA ALA A 131 17.02 11.97 -3.52
C ALA A 131 17.93 12.34 -4.69
N LYS A 132 17.60 11.93 -5.90
CA LYS A 132 18.36 12.28 -7.09
C LYS A 132 18.35 13.79 -7.35
N LYS A 133 17.20 14.42 -7.17
CA LYS A 133 17.09 15.87 -7.32
C LYS A 133 17.91 16.60 -6.28
N ALA A 134 17.90 16.12 -5.05
CA ALA A 134 18.68 16.73 -3.98
C ALA A 134 20.19 16.61 -4.24
N ASN A 135 20.62 15.53 -4.88
CA ASN A 135 22.01 15.28 -5.20
C ASN A 135 22.44 15.89 -6.53
N GLY A 136 21.49 16.24 -7.35
CA GLY A 136 21.76 16.82 -8.63
C GLY A 136 21.61 18.33 -8.65
#